data_1f95247f175caede0b46b73276e00107
#
_entry.id   1f95247f175caede0b46b73276e00107
#
_cell.length_a   1.000
_cell.length_b   1.000
_cell.length_c   1.000
_cell.angle_alpha   90.00
_cell.angle_beta   90.00
_cell.angle_gamma   90.00
#
_symmetry.space_group_name_H-M   'P 1'
#
loop_
_entity.id
_entity.type
_entity.pdbx_description
1 polymer ?
#
loop_
_entity_poly.entity_id
_entity_poly.type
_entity_poly.pdbx_seq_one_letter_code
_entity_poly.pdbx_strand_id
1 'polypeptide(L)'
;MNRERLDTIRPGTVIVNTSRGGLVDLDALSAAVVSGRVSVAALDVIESKPDPDLDLPVLSHQNVIVTSHVAWYSADAQVELAKGTAAEALRYLDGELPRNLVNPEARTAPTSASTSAASL
;
A
#
# COMPACT_ATOMS: atom_id res chain seq x y z
N MET A 1 3.32 12.86 2.93
CA MET A 1 3.76 14.09 2.24
C MET A 1 2.64 15.11 2.37
N ASN A 2 2.74 15.97 3.37
CA ASN A 2 1.81 17.08 3.62
C ASN A 2 2.31 18.37 2.97
N ARG A 3 1.53 19.43 3.05
CA ARG A 3 1.86 20.76 2.49
C ARG A 3 3.24 21.27 2.93
N GLU A 4 3.51 21.24 4.24
CA GLU A 4 4.78 21.72 4.80
C GLU A 4 6.01 21.01 4.16
N ARG A 5 5.92 19.69 3.98
CA ARG A 5 6.98 18.92 3.33
C ARG A 5 7.12 19.25 1.86
N LEU A 6 5.98 19.36 1.15
CA LEU A 6 5.98 19.69 -0.27
C LEU A 6 6.49 21.11 -0.53
N ASP A 7 6.28 22.05 0.39
CA ASP A 7 6.79 23.42 0.29
C ASP A 7 8.31 23.51 0.48
N THR A 8 8.94 22.51 1.10
CA THR A 8 10.39 22.50 1.40
C THR A 8 11.22 21.65 0.44
N ILE A 9 10.60 20.84 -0.43
CA ILE A 9 11.35 20.05 -1.42
C ILE A 9 12.00 20.94 -2.50
N ARG A 10 13.02 20.42 -3.15
CA ARG A 10 13.69 21.13 -4.24
C ARG A 10 12.75 21.25 -5.45
N PRO A 11 12.72 22.40 -6.15
CA PRO A 11 12.02 22.51 -7.42
C PRO A 11 12.48 21.43 -8.41
N GLY A 12 11.54 20.89 -9.19
CA GLY A 12 11.80 19.81 -10.13
C GLY A 12 11.82 18.40 -9.52
N THR A 13 11.45 18.23 -8.24
CA THR A 13 11.38 16.91 -7.60
C THR A 13 10.36 16.01 -8.30
N VAL A 14 10.70 14.73 -8.45
CA VAL A 14 9.79 13.67 -8.89
C VAL A 14 9.25 12.94 -7.65
N ILE A 15 7.94 12.71 -7.60
CA ILE A 15 7.29 11.95 -6.54
C ILE A 15 6.73 10.66 -7.12
N VAL A 16 7.02 9.52 -6.47
CA VAL A 16 6.45 8.22 -6.81
C VAL A 16 5.81 7.63 -5.55
N ASN A 17 4.52 7.27 -5.62
CA ASN A 17 3.82 6.61 -4.52
C ASN A 17 3.20 5.30 -4.99
N THR A 18 3.84 4.20 -4.62
CA THR A 18 3.37 2.82 -4.82
C THR A 18 2.96 2.15 -3.50
N SER A 19 2.79 2.94 -2.44
CA SER A 19 2.56 2.43 -1.08
C SER A 19 1.10 2.59 -0.65
N ARG A 20 0.71 3.77 -0.16
CA ARG A 20 -0.69 4.05 0.24
C ARG A 20 -1.06 5.49 -0.09
N GLY A 21 -2.32 5.70 -0.50
CA GLY A 21 -2.85 7.01 -0.89
C GLY A 21 -2.71 8.07 0.19
N GLY A 22 -3.08 7.75 1.43
CA GLY A 22 -3.01 8.66 2.57
C GLY A 22 -1.60 9.16 2.94
N LEU A 23 -0.55 8.65 2.30
CA LEU A 23 0.81 9.17 2.48
C LEU A 23 1.06 10.50 1.75
N VAL A 24 0.20 10.86 0.82
CA VAL A 24 0.31 12.08 0.01
C VAL A 24 -0.99 12.86 0.07
N ASP A 25 -0.91 14.09 0.55
CA ASP A 25 -1.99 15.07 0.51
C ASP A 25 -2.15 15.54 -0.94
N LEU A 26 -3.26 15.18 -1.58
CA LEU A 26 -3.49 15.46 -3.00
C LEU A 26 -3.70 16.94 -3.31
N ASP A 27 -4.31 17.69 -2.38
CA ASP A 27 -4.50 19.14 -2.56
C ASP A 27 -3.15 19.87 -2.49
N ALA A 28 -2.30 19.46 -1.55
CA ALA A 28 -0.95 19.97 -1.44
C ALA A 28 -0.08 19.57 -2.64
N LEU A 29 -0.21 18.32 -3.12
CA LEU A 29 0.47 17.84 -4.32
C LEU A 29 0.05 18.65 -5.56
N SER A 30 -1.24 18.92 -5.71
CA SER A 30 -1.77 19.75 -6.81
C SER A 30 -1.07 21.10 -6.85
N ALA A 31 -1.01 21.80 -5.74
CA ALA A 31 -0.31 23.09 -5.65
C ALA A 31 1.20 22.97 -5.98
N ALA A 32 1.85 21.88 -5.53
CA ALA A 32 3.26 21.65 -5.78
C ALA A 32 3.56 21.33 -7.26
N VAL A 33 2.65 20.61 -7.96
CA VAL A 33 2.75 20.35 -9.40
C VAL A 33 2.56 21.65 -10.20
N VAL A 34 1.51 22.40 -9.89
CA VAL A 34 1.21 23.67 -10.57
C VAL A 34 2.35 24.69 -10.41
N SER A 35 2.99 24.75 -9.24
CA SER A 35 4.13 25.65 -9.01
C SER A 35 5.44 25.16 -9.61
N GLY A 36 5.49 23.95 -10.20
CA GLY A 36 6.71 23.35 -10.74
C GLY A 36 7.68 22.83 -9.67
N ARG A 37 7.28 22.86 -8.40
CA ARG A 37 8.06 22.28 -7.31
C ARG A 37 8.13 20.76 -7.45
N VAL A 38 7.01 20.13 -7.82
CA VAL A 38 6.95 18.74 -8.30
C VAL A 38 6.88 18.78 -9.83
N SER A 39 7.88 18.21 -10.49
CA SER A 39 7.94 18.15 -11.95
C SER A 39 7.10 17.00 -12.51
N VAL A 40 7.06 15.87 -11.81
CA VAL A 40 6.25 14.69 -12.16
C VAL A 40 5.79 14.01 -10.88
N ALA A 41 4.53 13.55 -10.85
CA ALA A 41 4.02 12.67 -9.82
C ALA A 41 3.50 11.38 -10.47
N ALA A 42 3.95 10.22 -9.97
CA ALA A 42 3.46 8.90 -10.36
C ALA A 42 2.78 8.25 -9.14
N LEU A 43 1.47 8.02 -9.26
CA LEU A 43 0.61 7.56 -8.18
C LEU A 43 -0.03 6.23 -8.56
N ASP A 44 0.43 5.14 -7.98
CA ASP A 44 -0.22 3.83 -8.13
C ASP A 44 -1.37 3.65 -7.13
N VAL A 45 -1.40 4.48 -6.11
CA VAL A 45 -2.41 4.50 -5.05
C VAL A 45 -2.83 5.94 -4.75
N ILE A 46 -4.12 6.14 -4.67
CA ILE A 46 -4.76 7.38 -4.23
C ILE A 46 -5.71 7.07 -3.09
N GLU A 47 -5.92 8.01 -2.19
CA GLU A 47 -6.91 7.85 -1.14
C GLU A 47 -8.30 7.98 -1.77
N SER A 48 -9.06 6.89 -1.77
CA SER A 48 -10.48 6.94 -2.13
C SER A 48 -11.20 7.67 -1.00
N LYS A 49 -11.57 8.92 -1.21
CA LYS A 49 -12.66 9.52 -0.42
C LYS A 49 -13.94 8.74 -0.76
N PRO A 50 -14.89 8.59 0.17
CA PRO A 50 -16.15 7.88 -0.10
C PRO A 50 -16.99 8.50 -1.24
N ASP A 51 -16.61 9.66 -1.70
CA ASP A 51 -17.26 10.37 -2.79
C ASP A 51 -16.68 9.92 -4.14
N PRO A 52 -17.51 9.38 -5.06
CA PRO A 52 -17.07 8.92 -6.36
C PRO A 52 -16.60 10.04 -7.30
N ASP A 53 -16.70 11.30 -6.92
CA ASP A 53 -16.15 12.41 -7.70
C ASP A 53 -14.61 12.40 -7.65
N LEU A 54 -14.04 11.51 -8.45
CA LEU A 54 -12.61 11.48 -8.81
C LEU A 54 -12.17 12.71 -9.62
N ASP A 55 -12.95 13.78 -9.61
CA ASP A 55 -12.59 15.04 -10.25
C ASP A 55 -11.62 15.85 -9.37
N LEU A 56 -10.50 15.19 -9.05
CA LEU A 56 -9.38 15.84 -8.40
C LEU A 56 -8.53 16.48 -9.51
N PRO A 57 -8.45 17.81 -9.60
CA PRO A 57 -7.73 18.50 -10.67
C PRO A 57 -6.29 18.01 -10.86
N VAL A 58 -5.66 17.55 -9.78
CA VAL A 58 -4.30 17.00 -9.83
C VAL A 58 -4.20 15.75 -10.71
N LEU A 59 -5.25 14.91 -10.78
CA LEU A 59 -5.21 13.65 -11.55
C LEU A 59 -5.31 13.90 -13.06
N SER A 60 -5.83 15.03 -13.47
CA SER A 60 -5.93 15.44 -14.88
C SER A 60 -4.72 16.25 -15.36
N HIS A 61 -3.76 16.54 -14.47
CA HIS A 61 -2.59 17.31 -14.85
C HIS A 61 -1.61 16.49 -15.69
N GLN A 62 -1.11 17.05 -16.80
CA GLN A 62 -0.23 16.36 -17.75
C GLN A 62 1.05 15.75 -17.13
N ASN A 63 1.50 16.26 -15.99
CA ASN A 63 2.67 15.77 -15.27
C ASN A 63 2.32 14.77 -14.15
N VAL A 64 1.08 14.29 -14.13
CA VAL A 64 0.64 13.28 -13.15
C VAL A 64 0.26 12.00 -13.88
N ILE A 65 0.89 10.91 -13.47
CA ILE A 65 0.63 9.55 -13.98
C ILE A 65 -0.10 8.80 -12.88
N VAL A 66 -1.24 8.20 -13.22
CA VAL A 66 -2.00 7.37 -12.29
C VAL A 66 -2.10 5.96 -12.83
N THR A 67 -1.83 4.98 -11.99
CA THR A 67 -2.05 3.56 -12.26
C THR A 67 -3.00 2.96 -11.22
N SER A 68 -3.64 1.85 -11.53
CA SER A 68 -4.75 1.29 -10.75
C SER A 68 -4.29 0.25 -9.71
N HIS A 69 -3.34 0.62 -8.85
CA HIS A 69 -2.79 -0.22 -7.79
C HIS A 69 -2.17 -1.53 -8.31
N VAL A 70 -1.36 -1.39 -9.35
CA VAL A 70 -0.76 -2.51 -10.08
C VAL A 70 0.77 -2.55 -10.02
N ALA A 71 1.40 -1.65 -9.29
CA ALA A 71 2.86 -1.60 -9.18
C ALA A 71 3.49 -2.86 -8.58
N TRP A 72 2.72 -3.66 -7.84
CA TRP A 72 3.13 -4.96 -7.31
C TRP A 72 3.00 -6.10 -8.33
N TYR A 73 2.29 -5.89 -9.44
CA TYR A 73 1.84 -6.93 -10.35
C TYR A 73 2.95 -7.31 -11.34
N SER A 74 3.67 -8.37 -11.01
CA SER A 74 4.56 -9.07 -11.92
C SER A 74 4.30 -10.58 -11.86
N ALA A 75 4.74 -11.33 -12.86
CA ALA A 75 4.57 -12.78 -12.87
C ALA A 75 5.20 -13.44 -11.63
N ASP A 76 6.41 -13.00 -11.27
CA ASP A 76 7.13 -13.53 -10.10
C ASP A 76 6.45 -13.12 -8.79
N ALA A 77 6.02 -11.85 -8.67
CA ALA A 77 5.36 -11.37 -7.46
C ALA A 77 4.05 -12.11 -7.16
N GLN A 78 3.27 -12.45 -8.18
CA GLN A 78 2.04 -13.25 -8.03
C GLN A 78 2.32 -14.64 -7.47
N VAL A 79 3.33 -15.31 -8.01
CA VAL A 79 3.74 -16.65 -7.56
C VAL A 79 4.23 -16.58 -6.11
N GLU A 80 5.07 -15.63 -5.77
CA GLU A 80 5.61 -15.47 -4.42
C GLU A 80 4.53 -15.07 -3.41
N LEU A 81 3.57 -14.23 -3.80
CA LEU A 81 2.43 -13.88 -2.95
C LEU A 81 1.58 -15.11 -2.62
N ALA A 82 1.24 -15.92 -3.64
CA ALA A 82 0.44 -17.13 -3.44
C ALA A 82 1.17 -18.15 -2.54
N LYS A 83 2.44 -18.42 -2.82
CA LYS A 83 3.28 -19.33 -2.01
C LYS A 83 3.43 -18.82 -0.57
N GLY A 84 3.74 -17.55 -0.40
CA GLY A 84 3.92 -16.93 0.90
C GLY A 84 2.66 -17.00 1.76
N THR A 85 1.51 -16.70 1.18
CA THR A 85 0.20 -16.79 1.86
C THR A 85 -0.10 -18.23 2.31
N ALA A 86 0.09 -19.20 1.42
CA ALA A 86 -0.12 -20.61 1.76
C ALA A 86 0.85 -21.10 2.84
N ALA A 87 2.12 -20.72 2.75
CA ALA A 87 3.13 -21.11 3.73
C ALA A 87 2.85 -20.55 5.13
N GLU A 88 2.40 -19.30 5.23
CA GLU A 88 2.04 -18.70 6.53
C GLU A 88 0.76 -19.33 7.12
N ALA A 89 -0.22 -19.69 6.27
CA ALA A 89 -1.41 -20.41 6.72
C ALA A 89 -1.06 -21.79 7.27
N LEU A 90 -0.22 -22.56 6.59
CA LEU A 90 0.25 -23.87 7.06
C LEU A 90 1.03 -23.74 8.36
N ARG A 91 1.95 -22.77 8.45
CA ARG A 91 2.71 -22.48 9.66
C ARG A 91 1.79 -22.26 10.87
N TYR A 92 0.75 -21.44 10.69
CA TYR A 92 -0.24 -21.18 11.75
C TYR A 92 -1.02 -22.46 12.15
N LEU A 93 -1.42 -23.28 11.18
CA LEU A 93 -2.11 -24.54 11.44
C LEU A 93 -1.21 -25.56 12.17
N ASP A 94 0.09 -25.53 11.92
CA ASP A 94 1.10 -26.36 12.59
C ASP A 94 1.44 -25.83 14.00
N GLY A 95 0.81 -24.74 14.45
CA GLY A 95 1.04 -24.12 15.76
C GLY A 95 2.32 -23.28 15.84
N GLU A 96 2.93 -22.97 14.69
CA GLU A 96 4.08 -22.08 14.63
C GLU A 96 3.65 -20.61 14.53
N LEU A 97 4.55 -19.71 14.95
CA LEU A 97 4.34 -18.27 14.81
C LEU A 97 4.58 -17.80 13.37
N PRO A 98 3.80 -16.80 12.88
CA PRO A 98 4.09 -16.14 11.61
C PRO A 98 5.51 -15.58 11.56
N ARG A 99 6.17 -15.67 10.39
CA ARG A 99 7.56 -15.18 10.20
C ARG A 99 7.67 -13.66 10.38
N ASN A 100 6.66 -12.95 9.88
CA ASN A 100 6.65 -11.49 9.81
C ASN A 100 5.63 -10.89 10.79
N LEU A 101 5.66 -11.36 12.03
CA LEU A 101 4.78 -10.87 13.09
C LEU A 101 5.13 -9.43 13.45
N VAL A 102 4.20 -8.49 13.23
CA VAL A 102 4.40 -7.06 13.48
C VAL A 102 4.04 -6.63 14.92
N ASN A 103 3.33 -7.48 15.66
CA ASN A 103 2.92 -7.26 17.04
C ASN A 103 3.42 -8.40 17.94
N PRO A 104 4.66 -8.29 18.48
CA PRO A 104 5.30 -9.35 19.26
C PRO A 104 4.49 -9.82 20.49
N GLU A 105 3.62 -8.99 21.01
CA GLU A 105 2.71 -9.29 22.12
C GLU A 105 1.64 -10.34 21.74
N ALA A 106 1.32 -10.51 20.46
CA ALA A 106 0.42 -11.55 19.96
C ALA A 106 1.08 -12.93 19.83
N ARG A 107 2.20 -13.17 20.52
CA ARG A 107 3.01 -14.41 20.43
C ARG A 107 2.38 -15.64 21.11
N THR A 108 1.13 -15.61 21.50
CA THR A 108 0.43 -16.82 21.91
C THR A 108 0.05 -17.61 20.67
N ALA A 109 0.81 -18.67 20.39
CA ALA A 109 0.39 -19.64 19.37
C ALA A 109 -1.05 -20.12 19.70
N PRO A 110 -1.91 -20.31 18.69
CA PRO A 110 -3.22 -20.88 18.95
C PRO A 110 -3.01 -22.24 19.61
N THR A 111 -3.67 -22.45 20.74
CA THR A 111 -3.72 -23.77 21.35
C THR A 111 -4.31 -24.70 20.27
N SER A 112 -3.56 -25.72 19.88
CA SER A 112 -4.01 -26.72 18.92
C SER A 112 -5.42 -27.11 19.28
N ALA A 113 -6.37 -26.83 18.40
CA ALA A 113 -7.72 -27.31 18.55
C ALA A 113 -7.60 -28.82 18.68
N SER A 114 -7.93 -29.36 19.86
CA SER A 114 -7.98 -30.79 20.10
C SER A 114 -8.94 -31.35 19.07
N THR A 115 -8.40 -32.02 18.06
CA THR A 115 -9.18 -32.83 17.13
C THR A 115 -9.72 -34.00 17.96
N SER A 116 -10.86 -33.76 18.60
CA SER A 116 -11.68 -34.84 19.12
C SER A 116 -12.15 -35.63 17.91
N ALA A 117 -11.40 -36.67 17.57
CA ALA A 117 -11.89 -37.72 16.67
C ALA A 117 -13.13 -38.29 17.30
N ALA A 118 -14.31 -37.84 16.88
CA ALA A 118 -15.55 -38.55 17.10
C ALA A 118 -15.47 -39.85 16.30
N SER A 119 -15.22 -40.96 17.00
CA SER A 119 -15.44 -42.29 16.48
C SER A 119 -16.91 -42.43 16.12
N LEU A 120 -17.20 -42.75 14.86
CA LEU A 120 -18.41 -43.38 14.37
C LEU A 120 -18.09 -44.79 13.93
#